data_859662f91425ad63b47c6ac28394d73b
#
_entry.id   859662f91425ad63b47c6ac28394d73b
#
_cell.length_a   1.000
_cell.length_b   1.000
_cell.length_c   1.000
_cell.angle_alpha   90.00
_cell.angle_beta   90.00
_cell.angle_gamma   90.00
#
_symmetry.space_group_name_H-M   'P 1'
#
loop_
_entity.id
_entity.type
_entity.pdbx_description
1 polymer ?
#
loop_
_entity_poly.entity_id
_entity_poly.type
_entity_poly.pdbx_seq_one_letter_code
_entity_poly.pdbx_strand_id
1 'polypeptide(L)'
;MNENTASASEVLISALDENLGDQVIMIGNTTYGKGTMQTSVPFSDGTSLKYTTAQWFSSQGRQINGVGITPDVEVSLDEARSVGMPNYTEEISVEADSVAVIAKPVQIYLRFLGYDADRSDEYFSQASSRALAQFQRDQGLEADGVIDNETAEALVNAAGVYWNEHEEELDTQKRKAVEIIHGREAV
;
A
#
# COMPACT_ATOMS: atom_id res chain seq x y z
N MET A 1 6.50 5.56 7.58
CA MET A 1 7.08 4.81 6.45
C MET A 1 6.52 3.41 6.39
N ASN A 2 6.56 2.75 5.21
CA ASN A 2 6.06 1.37 5.03
C ASN A 2 6.78 0.69 3.85
N GLU A 3 6.37 -0.53 3.51
CA GLU A 3 6.89 -1.34 2.42
C GLU A 3 6.74 -0.71 1.01
N ASN A 4 5.94 0.34 0.86
CA ASN A 4 5.82 1.13 -0.37
C ASN A 4 6.77 2.35 -0.39
N THR A 5 7.43 2.63 0.71
CA THR A 5 8.46 3.67 0.81
C THR A 5 9.73 3.17 0.14
N ALA A 6 10.15 3.78 -0.97
CA ALA A 6 11.21 3.25 -1.82
C ALA A 6 12.13 4.33 -2.40
N SER A 7 13.34 3.92 -2.83
CA SER A 7 14.26 4.72 -3.65
C SER A 7 14.62 6.08 -3.04
N ALA A 8 14.26 7.20 -3.66
CA ALA A 8 14.58 8.56 -3.18
C ALA A 8 14.06 8.82 -1.75
N SER A 9 12.91 8.25 -1.39
CA SER A 9 12.39 8.35 -0.01
C SER A 9 13.32 7.63 0.97
N GLU A 10 13.90 6.49 0.59
CA GLU A 10 14.86 5.76 1.41
C GLU A 10 16.20 6.50 1.54
N VAL A 11 16.63 7.20 0.48
CA VAL A 11 17.80 8.09 0.54
C VAL A 11 17.58 9.20 1.56
N LEU A 12 16.42 9.87 1.53
CA LEU A 12 16.09 10.92 2.47
C LEU A 12 16.03 10.38 3.90
N ILE A 13 15.31 9.29 4.13
CA ILE A 13 15.15 8.69 5.45
C ILE A 13 16.51 8.27 6.03
N SER A 14 17.35 7.59 5.26
CA SER A 14 18.68 7.17 5.71
C SER A 14 19.59 8.36 6.02
N ALA A 15 19.49 9.45 5.23
CA ALA A 15 20.25 10.66 5.48
C ALA A 15 19.80 11.39 6.75
N LEU A 16 18.51 11.44 7.03
CA LEU A 16 17.96 12.01 8.27
C LEU A 16 18.40 11.19 9.50
N ASP A 17 18.20 9.87 9.45
CA ASP A 17 18.59 8.93 10.50
C ASP A 17 20.08 9.07 10.86
N GLU A 18 20.96 8.98 9.87
CA GLU A 18 22.41 8.95 10.08
C GLU A 18 23.04 10.30 10.46
N ASN A 19 22.41 11.42 10.10
CA ASN A 19 22.96 12.73 10.40
C ASN A 19 22.32 13.43 11.61
N LEU A 20 21.09 13.08 11.95
CA LEU A 20 20.35 13.71 13.05
C LEU A 20 20.19 12.79 14.27
N GLY A 21 20.39 11.47 14.12
CA GLY A 21 20.36 10.49 15.21
C GLY A 21 19.11 10.63 16.08
N ASP A 22 19.30 10.81 17.39
CA ASP A 22 18.19 10.89 18.38
C ASP A 22 17.18 12.03 18.16
N GLN A 23 17.44 12.95 17.22
CA GLN A 23 16.50 14.02 16.86
C GLN A 23 15.42 13.52 15.86
N VAL A 24 15.60 12.32 15.27
CA VAL A 24 14.65 11.68 14.35
C VAL A 24 14.17 10.38 14.96
N ILE A 25 12.90 10.10 14.82
CA ILE A 25 12.31 8.79 15.14
C ILE A 25 11.59 8.30 13.89
N MET A 26 11.97 7.14 13.42
CA MET A 26 11.34 6.47 12.29
C MET A 26 10.19 5.60 12.80
N ILE A 27 8.99 5.86 12.30
CA ILE A 27 7.77 5.14 12.69
C ILE A 27 7.15 4.47 11.46
N GLY A 28 6.74 3.22 11.60
CA GLY A 28 6.05 2.49 10.54
C GLY A 28 6.53 1.06 10.37
N ASN A 29 6.67 0.62 9.12
CA ASN A 29 7.18 -0.68 8.76
C ASN A 29 8.50 -0.55 7.98
N THR A 30 9.25 -1.64 7.85
CA THR A 30 10.46 -1.70 7.02
C THR A 30 10.13 -1.25 5.59
N THR A 31 11.00 -0.42 5.03
CA THR A 31 10.83 0.12 3.67
C THR A 31 11.11 -0.93 2.59
N TYR A 32 10.82 -0.60 1.34
CA TYR A 32 10.93 -1.51 0.18
C TYR A 32 12.32 -2.07 -0.05
N GLY A 33 13.37 -1.26 0.14
CA GLY A 33 14.74 -1.65 -0.15
C GLY A 33 15.15 -1.50 -1.63
N LYS A 34 14.80 -0.38 -2.27
CA LYS A 34 15.24 -0.09 -3.65
C LYS A 34 16.53 0.69 -3.66
N GLY A 35 17.66 -0.01 -3.50
CA GLY A 35 19.02 0.55 -3.51
C GLY A 35 19.69 0.60 -4.88
N THR A 36 18.96 0.45 -6.00
CA THR A 36 19.49 0.47 -7.35
C THR A 36 19.12 1.72 -8.12
N MET A 37 20.06 2.20 -8.94
CA MET A 37 19.85 3.23 -9.95
C MET A 37 19.67 2.59 -11.32
N GLN A 38 18.66 3.04 -12.07
CA GLN A 38 18.32 2.51 -13.39
C GLN A 38 18.32 3.63 -14.43
N THR A 39 18.78 3.31 -15.63
CA THR A 39 18.77 4.20 -16.80
C THR A 39 17.98 3.54 -17.93
N SER A 40 17.20 4.34 -18.64
CA SER A 40 16.51 3.91 -19.86
C SER A 40 17.17 4.53 -21.09
N VAL A 41 17.48 3.72 -22.06
CA VAL A 41 18.02 4.15 -23.36
C VAL A 41 16.95 3.90 -24.42
N PRO A 42 16.38 4.96 -25.04
CA PRO A 42 15.41 4.80 -26.10
C PRO A 42 16.09 4.39 -27.41
N PHE A 43 15.40 3.61 -28.23
CA PHE A 43 15.80 3.25 -29.58
C PHE A 43 14.97 3.97 -30.62
N SER A 44 15.45 4.02 -31.88
CA SER A 44 14.78 4.72 -32.97
C SER A 44 13.45 4.11 -33.42
N ASP A 45 13.17 2.87 -33.05
CA ASP A 45 11.93 2.16 -33.33
C ASP A 45 10.84 2.38 -32.26
N GLY A 46 11.10 3.27 -31.25
CA GLY A 46 10.18 3.57 -30.17
C GLY A 46 10.28 2.60 -28.97
N THR A 47 11.10 1.57 -29.03
CA THR A 47 11.41 0.70 -27.91
C THR A 47 12.44 1.32 -26.98
N SER A 48 12.63 0.76 -25.78
CA SER A 48 13.67 1.22 -24.86
C SER A 48 14.26 0.05 -24.07
N LEU A 49 15.54 0.19 -23.71
CA LEU A 49 16.25 -0.69 -22.80
C LEU A 49 16.39 0.00 -21.44
N LYS A 50 15.78 -0.59 -20.40
CA LYS A 50 15.98 -0.16 -19.02
C LYS A 50 16.91 -1.14 -18.31
N TYR A 51 18.01 -0.63 -17.71
CA TYR A 51 18.97 -1.46 -17.02
C TYR A 51 19.53 -0.76 -15.79
N THR A 52 20.05 -1.56 -14.84
CA THR A 52 20.67 -1.07 -13.61
C THR A 52 22.11 -0.63 -13.91
N THR A 53 22.43 0.61 -13.53
CA THR A 53 23.75 1.22 -13.75
C THR A 53 24.58 1.31 -12.49
N ALA A 54 23.94 1.38 -11.30
CA ALA A 54 24.62 1.52 -10.03
C ALA A 54 23.77 1.01 -8.87
N GLN A 55 24.43 0.76 -7.75
CA GLN A 55 23.81 0.56 -6.45
C GLN A 55 24.29 1.68 -5.53
N TRP A 56 23.38 2.20 -4.70
CA TRP A 56 23.70 3.20 -3.69
C TRP A 56 23.66 2.59 -2.28
N PHE A 57 24.42 3.19 -1.40
CA PHE A 57 24.49 2.86 0.02
C PHE A 57 24.21 4.13 0.82
N SER A 58 23.83 3.99 2.09
CA SER A 58 23.71 5.13 2.97
C SER A 58 25.07 5.84 3.18
N SER A 59 25.07 6.99 3.84
CA SER A 59 26.32 7.75 4.12
C SER A 59 27.29 6.95 5.00
N GLN A 60 26.81 6.05 5.82
CA GLN A 60 27.62 5.14 6.65
C GLN A 60 27.89 3.79 6.00
N GLY A 61 27.56 3.62 4.72
CA GLY A 61 27.81 2.38 3.97
C GLY A 61 26.79 1.26 4.21
N ARG A 62 25.63 1.55 4.82
CA ARG A 62 24.56 0.56 5.03
C ARG A 62 23.94 0.18 3.68
N GLN A 63 23.81 -1.12 3.46
CA GLN A 63 23.13 -1.66 2.29
C GLN A 63 21.62 -1.49 2.44
N ILE A 64 20.99 -0.88 1.44
CA ILE A 64 19.53 -0.68 1.39
C ILE A 64 18.89 -1.68 0.41
N ASN A 65 19.59 -2.00 -0.68
CA ASN A 65 19.04 -2.86 -1.73
C ASN A 65 18.69 -4.25 -1.22
N GLY A 66 17.40 -4.61 -1.32
CA GLY A 66 16.84 -5.89 -0.84
C GLY A 66 16.71 -6.03 0.67
N VAL A 67 17.04 -4.98 1.44
CA VAL A 67 16.99 -4.96 2.91
C VAL A 67 15.95 -3.97 3.43
N GLY A 68 15.91 -2.77 2.85
CA GLY A 68 15.11 -1.65 3.34
C GLY A 68 15.70 -0.97 4.57
N ILE A 69 14.92 -0.07 5.16
CA ILE A 69 15.23 0.65 6.39
C ILE A 69 14.19 0.25 7.44
N THR A 70 14.65 -0.29 8.55
CA THR A 70 13.80 -0.70 9.67
C THR A 70 13.44 0.53 10.51
N PRO A 71 12.18 0.70 10.94
CA PRO A 71 11.78 1.80 11.82
C PRO A 71 12.29 1.60 13.25
N ASP A 72 12.40 2.70 14.01
CA ASP A 72 12.65 2.66 15.47
C ASP A 72 11.41 2.20 16.23
N VAL A 73 10.23 2.53 15.71
CA VAL A 73 8.95 2.14 16.28
C VAL A 73 8.09 1.49 15.19
N GLU A 74 7.87 0.19 15.33
CA GLU A 74 7.05 -0.57 14.38
C GLU A 74 5.56 -0.31 14.62
N VAL A 75 4.89 0.25 13.61
CA VAL A 75 3.45 0.51 13.60
C VAL A 75 2.92 0.34 12.19
N SER A 76 2.00 -0.61 12.00
CA SER A 76 1.34 -0.83 10.71
C SER A 76 0.10 0.04 10.56
N LEU A 77 -0.15 0.51 9.35
CA LEU A 77 -1.47 1.01 8.93
C LEU A 77 -2.37 -0.19 8.59
N ASP A 78 -3.66 0.07 8.39
CA ASP A 78 -4.57 -0.94 7.85
C ASP A 78 -4.08 -1.47 6.50
N GLU A 79 -4.27 -2.76 6.24
CA GLU A 79 -3.81 -3.43 5.01
C GLU A 79 -4.37 -2.76 3.75
N ALA A 80 -5.56 -2.15 3.82
CA ALA A 80 -6.16 -1.39 2.72
C ALA A 80 -5.32 -0.18 2.27
N ARG A 81 -4.36 0.29 3.09
CA ARG A 81 -3.44 1.39 2.74
C ARG A 81 -2.21 0.94 1.95
N SER A 82 -1.88 -0.33 2.01
CA SER A 82 -0.71 -0.88 1.31
C SER A 82 -1.08 -1.78 0.14
N VAL A 83 -2.27 -2.38 0.15
CA VAL A 83 -2.74 -3.15 -0.98
C VAL A 83 -3.11 -2.24 -2.16
N GLY A 84 -2.62 -2.58 -3.36
CA GLY A 84 -2.99 -1.91 -4.60
C GLY A 84 -3.93 -2.78 -5.46
N MET A 85 -4.86 -2.14 -6.16
CA MET A 85 -5.58 -2.83 -7.23
C MET A 85 -4.61 -3.11 -8.39
N PRO A 86 -4.59 -4.33 -8.94
CA PRO A 86 -3.85 -4.63 -10.15
C PRO A 86 -4.31 -3.74 -11.32
N ASN A 87 -3.35 -3.31 -12.16
CA ASN A 87 -3.69 -2.59 -13.39
C ASN A 87 -4.21 -3.60 -14.43
N TYR A 88 -5.46 -3.47 -14.79
CA TYR A 88 -6.06 -4.21 -15.89
C TYR A 88 -6.23 -3.29 -17.10
N THR A 89 -5.71 -3.73 -18.23
CA THR A 89 -5.93 -3.08 -19.55
C THR A 89 -7.10 -3.70 -20.30
N GLU A 90 -7.61 -4.82 -19.80
CA GLU A 90 -8.71 -5.60 -20.35
C GLU A 90 -9.90 -5.57 -19.38
N GLU A 91 -11.06 -5.89 -19.91
CA GLU A 91 -12.28 -6.09 -19.12
C GLU A 91 -12.11 -7.30 -18.20
N ILE A 92 -12.42 -7.12 -16.92
CA ILE A 92 -12.38 -8.17 -15.91
C ILE A 92 -13.80 -8.60 -15.54
N SER A 93 -13.96 -9.88 -15.27
CA SER A 93 -15.19 -10.47 -14.73
C SER A 93 -14.79 -11.67 -13.87
N VAL A 94 -14.91 -11.53 -12.55
CA VAL A 94 -14.55 -12.59 -11.59
C VAL A 94 -15.78 -12.96 -10.78
N GLU A 95 -16.28 -14.15 -11.05
CA GLU A 95 -17.41 -14.75 -10.35
C GLU A 95 -16.96 -15.42 -9.04
N ALA A 96 -17.92 -15.67 -8.17
CA ALA A 96 -17.70 -16.44 -6.94
C ALA A 96 -17.12 -17.83 -7.21
N ASP A 97 -16.43 -18.38 -6.22
CA ASP A 97 -15.75 -19.69 -6.25
C ASP A 97 -14.61 -19.78 -7.27
N SER A 98 -13.98 -18.65 -7.59
CA SER A 98 -12.83 -18.56 -8.49
C SER A 98 -11.58 -18.04 -7.79
N VAL A 99 -10.41 -18.22 -8.42
CA VAL A 99 -9.12 -17.71 -7.96
C VAL A 99 -8.66 -16.62 -8.91
N ALA A 100 -8.44 -15.40 -8.37
CA ALA A 100 -7.99 -14.26 -9.15
C ALA A 100 -7.18 -13.31 -8.26
N VAL A 101 -6.10 -12.75 -8.81
CA VAL A 101 -5.22 -11.82 -8.07
C VAL A 101 -6.00 -10.61 -7.53
N ILE A 102 -7.01 -10.13 -8.26
CA ILE A 102 -7.86 -9.01 -7.83
C ILE A 102 -8.77 -9.36 -6.65
N ALA A 103 -9.08 -10.63 -6.40
CA ALA A 103 -9.95 -11.01 -5.29
C ALA A 103 -9.38 -10.57 -3.94
N LYS A 104 -8.07 -10.68 -3.75
CA LYS A 104 -7.41 -10.26 -2.53
C LYS A 104 -7.65 -8.78 -2.20
N PRO A 105 -7.27 -7.79 -3.03
CA PRO A 105 -7.51 -6.38 -2.74
C PRO A 105 -9.01 -6.05 -2.61
N VAL A 106 -9.88 -6.64 -3.41
CA VAL A 106 -11.34 -6.43 -3.31
C VAL A 106 -11.84 -6.84 -1.92
N GLN A 107 -11.47 -8.00 -1.43
CA GLN A 107 -11.87 -8.50 -0.11
C GLN A 107 -11.30 -7.63 1.04
N ILE A 108 -10.08 -7.14 0.89
CA ILE A 108 -9.45 -6.22 1.86
C ILE A 108 -10.23 -4.90 1.90
N TYR A 109 -10.53 -4.28 0.74
CA TYR A 109 -11.30 -3.05 0.70
C TYR A 109 -12.73 -3.22 1.23
N LEU A 110 -13.41 -4.33 0.92
CA LEU A 110 -14.72 -4.64 1.48
C LEU A 110 -14.69 -4.67 3.01
N ARG A 111 -13.73 -5.38 3.60
CA ARG A 111 -13.57 -5.45 5.06
C ARG A 111 -13.24 -4.10 5.67
N PHE A 112 -12.36 -3.34 5.03
CA PHE A 112 -12.01 -1.97 5.45
C PHE A 112 -13.22 -1.04 5.49
N LEU A 113 -14.13 -1.19 4.52
CA LEU A 113 -15.39 -0.44 4.45
C LEU A 113 -16.51 -1.02 5.34
N GLY A 114 -16.25 -2.10 6.09
CA GLY A 114 -17.19 -2.70 7.01
C GLY A 114 -18.13 -3.76 6.41
N TYR A 115 -17.86 -4.22 5.19
CA TYR A 115 -18.58 -5.34 4.59
C TYR A 115 -18.01 -6.69 5.02
N ASP A 116 -18.87 -7.70 5.18
CA ASP A 116 -18.54 -9.01 5.76
C ASP A 116 -17.91 -9.96 4.73
N ALA A 117 -16.73 -9.55 4.17
CA ALA A 117 -15.91 -10.46 3.36
C ALA A 117 -15.13 -11.40 4.29
N ASP A 118 -15.25 -12.71 4.05
CA ASP A 118 -14.72 -13.76 4.93
C ASP A 118 -13.23 -14.07 4.73
N ARG A 119 -12.60 -13.49 3.69
CA ARG A 119 -11.23 -13.79 3.27
C ARG A 119 -10.46 -12.51 2.89
N SER A 120 -9.14 -12.69 2.73
CA SER A 120 -8.22 -11.66 2.20
C SER A 120 -7.10 -12.31 1.37
N ASP A 121 -7.43 -13.34 0.61
CA ASP A 121 -6.53 -14.05 -0.30
C ASP A 121 -7.08 -14.02 -1.75
N GLU A 122 -6.46 -14.74 -2.65
CA GLU A 122 -6.83 -14.72 -4.07
C GLU A 122 -8.07 -15.58 -4.40
N TYR A 123 -8.65 -16.32 -3.45
CA TYR A 123 -9.90 -17.07 -3.66
C TYR A 123 -11.10 -16.18 -3.35
N PHE A 124 -11.97 -15.98 -4.35
CA PHE A 124 -13.18 -15.19 -4.21
C PHE A 124 -14.36 -16.08 -3.82
N SER A 125 -14.72 -16.12 -2.55
CA SER A 125 -15.74 -17.00 -2.01
C SER A 125 -17.16 -16.50 -2.28
N GLN A 126 -18.14 -17.38 -2.10
CA GLN A 126 -19.57 -17.02 -2.09
C GLN A 126 -19.92 -15.99 -1.02
N ALA A 127 -19.24 -16.01 0.12
CA ALA A 127 -19.46 -15.01 1.19
C ALA A 127 -18.92 -13.65 0.76
N SER A 128 -17.70 -13.59 0.21
CA SER A 128 -17.13 -12.36 -0.33
C SER A 128 -17.95 -11.79 -1.49
N SER A 129 -18.50 -12.65 -2.38
CA SER A 129 -19.40 -12.23 -3.46
C SER A 129 -20.69 -11.59 -2.91
N ARG A 130 -21.28 -12.14 -1.85
CA ARG A 130 -22.44 -11.51 -1.19
C ARG A 130 -22.09 -10.15 -0.55
N ALA A 131 -20.91 -10.04 0.06
CA ALA A 131 -20.42 -8.78 0.61
C ALA A 131 -20.24 -7.75 -0.51
N LEU A 132 -19.69 -8.15 -1.65
CA LEU A 132 -19.54 -7.30 -2.83
C LEU A 132 -20.90 -6.87 -3.38
N ALA A 133 -21.87 -7.77 -3.51
CA ALA A 133 -23.23 -7.44 -3.95
C ALA A 133 -23.93 -6.45 -3.00
N GLN A 134 -23.61 -6.47 -1.70
CA GLN A 134 -24.10 -5.46 -0.77
C GLN A 134 -23.46 -4.10 -1.05
N PHE A 135 -22.13 -4.06 -1.20
CA PHE A 135 -21.40 -2.85 -1.57
C PHE A 135 -21.92 -2.26 -2.89
N GLN A 136 -22.08 -3.09 -3.93
CA GLN A 136 -22.62 -2.64 -5.23
C GLN A 136 -24.01 -1.99 -5.07
N ARG A 137 -24.93 -2.57 -4.28
CA ARG A 137 -26.24 -1.96 -3.98
C ARG A 137 -26.10 -0.58 -3.33
N ASP A 138 -25.24 -0.48 -2.33
CA ASP A 138 -25.04 0.75 -1.57
C ASP A 138 -24.42 1.86 -2.43
N GLN A 139 -23.64 1.48 -3.46
CA GLN A 139 -23.08 2.39 -4.46
C GLN A 139 -23.99 2.63 -5.68
N GLY A 140 -25.13 1.97 -5.78
CA GLY A 140 -26.07 2.09 -6.91
C GLY A 140 -25.59 1.40 -8.19
N LEU A 141 -24.69 0.42 -8.06
CA LEU A 141 -24.18 -0.42 -9.15
C LEU A 141 -25.09 -1.64 -9.37
N GLU A 142 -24.87 -2.40 -10.46
CA GLU A 142 -25.49 -3.71 -10.64
C GLU A 142 -25.01 -4.66 -9.54
N ALA A 143 -25.94 -5.16 -8.73
CA ALA A 143 -25.62 -5.92 -7.52
C ALA A 143 -25.60 -7.43 -7.79
N ASP A 144 -24.71 -7.86 -8.66
CA ASP A 144 -24.52 -9.24 -9.09
C ASP A 144 -23.47 -10.03 -8.29
N GLY A 145 -22.64 -9.30 -7.50
CA GLY A 145 -21.55 -9.87 -6.72
C GLY A 145 -20.37 -10.34 -7.55
N VAL A 146 -20.26 -9.86 -8.79
CA VAL A 146 -19.14 -10.11 -9.70
C VAL A 146 -18.13 -8.97 -9.60
N ILE A 147 -16.84 -9.28 -9.58
CA ILE A 147 -15.79 -8.26 -9.62
C ILE A 147 -15.59 -7.85 -11.09
N ASP A 148 -15.94 -6.63 -11.41
CA ASP A 148 -15.68 -5.98 -12.70
C ASP A 148 -14.86 -4.71 -12.52
N ASN A 149 -14.52 -4.04 -13.63
CA ASN A 149 -13.72 -2.82 -13.60
C ASN A 149 -14.44 -1.67 -12.87
N GLU A 150 -15.75 -1.52 -13.07
CA GLU A 150 -16.55 -0.46 -12.45
C GLU A 150 -16.62 -0.64 -10.93
N THR A 151 -16.88 -1.86 -10.48
CA THR A 151 -16.93 -2.21 -9.06
C THR A 151 -15.57 -2.07 -8.39
N ALA A 152 -14.49 -2.47 -9.07
CA ALA A 152 -13.13 -2.32 -8.55
C ALA A 152 -12.73 -0.84 -8.38
N GLU A 153 -13.06 0.01 -9.34
CA GLU A 153 -12.85 1.46 -9.26
C GLU A 153 -13.68 2.10 -8.14
N ALA A 154 -14.94 1.72 -8.02
CA ALA A 154 -15.83 2.20 -6.96
C ALA A 154 -15.31 1.84 -5.57
N LEU A 155 -14.77 0.62 -5.37
CA LEU A 155 -14.15 0.20 -4.11
C LEU A 155 -12.96 1.05 -3.73
N VAL A 156 -12.04 1.32 -4.67
CA VAL A 156 -10.87 2.17 -4.43
C VAL A 156 -11.29 3.58 -4.03
N ASN A 157 -12.27 4.14 -4.76
CA ASN A 157 -12.79 5.48 -4.49
C ASN A 157 -13.47 5.56 -3.11
N ALA A 158 -14.32 4.59 -2.79
CA ALA A 158 -15.01 4.52 -1.49
C ALA A 158 -14.02 4.37 -0.34
N ALA A 159 -12.99 3.50 -0.48
CA ALA A 159 -11.95 3.34 0.53
C ALA A 159 -11.13 4.62 0.73
N GLY A 160 -10.85 5.36 -0.36
CA GLY A 160 -10.16 6.65 -0.29
C GLY A 160 -10.97 7.71 0.44
N VAL A 161 -12.28 7.81 0.17
CA VAL A 161 -13.19 8.72 0.86
C VAL A 161 -13.29 8.36 2.35
N TYR A 162 -13.54 7.10 2.65
CA TYR A 162 -13.64 6.60 4.03
C TYR A 162 -12.37 6.89 4.85
N TRP A 163 -11.19 6.66 4.26
CA TRP A 163 -9.91 7.01 4.90
C TRP A 163 -9.83 8.50 5.23
N ASN A 164 -10.11 9.37 4.25
CA ASN A 164 -9.99 10.81 4.43
C ASN A 164 -10.95 11.36 5.50
N GLU A 165 -12.13 10.77 5.62
CA GLU A 165 -13.13 11.15 6.64
C GLU A 165 -12.77 10.67 8.05
N HIS A 166 -11.98 9.59 8.16
CA HIS A 166 -11.61 8.95 9.43
C HIS A 166 -10.09 8.93 9.68
N GLU A 167 -9.31 9.77 8.99
CA GLU A 167 -7.84 9.78 9.05
C GLU A 167 -7.31 9.85 10.47
N GLU A 168 -7.89 10.71 11.31
CA GLU A 168 -7.45 10.89 12.70
C GLU A 168 -7.56 9.60 13.54
N GLU A 169 -8.52 8.75 13.24
CA GLU A 169 -8.72 7.47 13.91
C GLU A 169 -7.90 6.34 13.27
N LEU A 170 -7.87 6.31 11.94
CA LEU A 170 -7.28 5.22 11.16
C LEU A 170 -5.76 5.33 11.02
N ASP A 171 -5.18 6.54 11.03
CA ASP A 171 -3.74 6.73 10.92
C ASP A 171 -3.02 6.41 12.24
N THR A 172 -2.79 5.12 12.45
CA THR A 172 -2.08 4.61 13.62
C THR A 172 -0.63 5.12 13.71
N GLN A 173 0.03 5.37 12.59
CA GLN A 173 1.39 5.90 12.55
C GLN A 173 1.45 7.36 13.01
N LYS A 174 0.54 8.21 12.52
CA LYS A 174 0.39 9.61 12.94
C LYS A 174 0.03 9.70 14.44
N ARG A 175 -0.91 8.89 14.89
CA ARG A 175 -1.30 8.82 16.33
C ARG A 175 -0.11 8.44 17.19
N LYS A 176 0.67 7.45 16.78
CA LYS A 176 1.89 7.03 17.52
C LYS A 176 2.96 8.11 17.53
N ALA A 177 3.13 8.83 16.42
CA ALA A 177 4.04 9.97 16.35
C ALA A 177 3.64 11.09 17.34
N VAL A 178 2.36 11.45 17.38
CA VAL A 178 1.82 12.45 18.32
C VAL A 178 2.01 12.01 19.78
N GLU A 179 1.73 10.75 20.10
CA GLU A 179 1.96 10.18 21.43
C GLU A 179 3.43 10.32 21.88
N ILE A 180 4.37 9.99 21.01
CA ILE A 180 5.80 10.08 21.30
C ILE A 180 6.25 11.53 21.51
N ILE A 181 5.76 12.46 20.68
CA ILE A 181 6.07 13.89 20.80
C ILE A 181 5.58 14.42 22.15
N HIS A 182 4.32 14.17 22.52
CA HIS A 182 3.76 14.60 23.80
C HIS A 182 4.44 13.93 24.99
N GLY A 183 4.87 12.66 24.87
CA GLY A 183 5.63 11.99 25.92
C GLY A 183 7.04 12.59 26.12
N ARG A 184 7.64 13.19 25.09
CA ARG A 184 8.95 13.89 25.18
C ARG A 184 8.84 15.29 25.80
N GLU A 185 7.70 15.97 25.62
CA GLU A 185 7.46 17.30 26.22
C GLU A 185 7.18 17.22 27.74
N ALA A 186 6.86 16.04 28.24
CA ALA A 186 6.51 15.80 29.65
C ALA A 186 7.73 15.44 30.54
N VAL A 187 8.94 15.41 30.01
CA VAL A 187 10.23 15.15 30.70
C VAL A 187 11.11 16.38 30.64
#